data_1196a0c62b13326288b9e0867280421f
#
_entry.id   1196a0c62b13326288b9e0867280421f
#
_cell.length_a   1.000
_cell.length_b   1.000
_cell.length_c   1.000
_cell.angle_alpha   90.00
_cell.angle_beta   90.00
_cell.angle_gamma   90.00
#
_symmetry.space_group_name_H-M   'P 1'
#
loop_
_entity.id
_entity.type
_entity.pdbx_description
1 polymer ?
#
loop_
_entity_poly.entity_id
_entity_poly.type
_entity_poly.pdbx_seq_one_letter_code
_entity_poly.pdbx_strand_id
1 'polypeptide(L)'
;SALLAAAPLPNRSITDRFLPDKAIDLIDEAASRLRIEIDSMPTEVDVVERQIMQLEIERQALKKEKDKASIERLKKLEKELADLKEEVGEKKAKWENEKKSIARIREIKEQIEKTKQMMKEAEREVNYSRLAELQYGEMARLEGQLKKEEEKLTELQKSEKMLKEEVDEEDVAE
;
A
#
# COMPACT_ATOMS: atom_id res chain seq x y z
N SER A 1 2.12 51.20 19.26
CA SER A 1 3.07 50.08 19.32
C SER A 1 2.50 48.85 20.07
N ALA A 2 1.59 49.05 21.01
CA ALA A 2 0.92 47.93 21.73
C ALA A 2 -0.04 47.13 20.85
N LEU A 3 -0.67 47.76 19.87
CA LEU A 3 -1.56 47.10 18.87
C LEU A 3 -0.82 46.21 17.90
N LEU A 4 0.41 46.52 17.55
CA LEU A 4 1.25 45.72 16.68
C LEU A 4 1.82 44.45 17.36
N ALA A 5 2.01 44.50 18.69
CA ALA A 5 2.49 43.36 19.47
C ALA A 5 1.38 42.33 19.77
N ALA A 6 0.11 42.76 19.79
CA ALA A 6 -1.04 41.85 20.03
C ALA A 6 -1.52 41.11 18.79
N ALA A 7 -1.27 41.62 17.58
CA ALA A 7 -1.72 41.04 16.36
C ALA A 7 -1.06 39.67 15.97
N PRO A 8 0.22 39.41 16.24
CA PRO A 8 0.83 38.11 15.91
C PRO A 8 0.49 37.00 16.88
N LEU A 9 0.10 37.30 18.13
CA LEU A 9 -0.20 36.28 19.15
C LEU A 9 -1.46 35.46 18.86
N PRO A 10 -2.61 36.03 18.45
CA PRO A 10 -3.78 35.26 18.07
C PRO A 10 -3.56 34.42 16.78
N ASN A 11 -2.84 35.00 15.84
CA ASN A 11 -2.52 34.27 14.60
C ASN A 11 -1.59 33.09 14.85
N ARG A 12 -0.67 33.21 15.77
CA ARG A 12 0.25 32.14 16.13
C ARG A 12 -0.45 31.01 16.87
N SER A 13 -1.36 31.31 17.79
CA SER A 13 -2.16 30.31 18.48
C SER A 13 -3.16 29.61 17.56
N ILE A 14 -3.73 30.31 16.57
CA ILE A 14 -4.63 29.74 15.55
C ILE A 14 -3.85 28.86 14.59
N THR A 15 -2.64 29.27 14.18
CA THR A 15 -1.79 28.50 13.29
C THR A 15 -1.31 27.20 13.93
N ASP A 16 -0.94 27.24 15.21
CA ASP A 16 -0.53 26.07 15.98
C ASP A 16 -1.67 25.06 16.21
N ARG A 17 -2.93 25.51 16.19
CA ARG A 17 -4.11 24.64 16.24
C ARG A 17 -4.50 24.05 14.89
N PHE A 18 -4.33 24.79 13.80
CA PHE A 18 -4.72 24.36 12.46
C PHE A 18 -3.70 23.44 11.79
N LEU A 19 -2.41 23.58 12.06
CA LEU A 19 -1.36 22.80 11.42
C LEU A 19 -1.44 21.29 11.72
N PRO A 20 -1.67 20.83 12.96
CA PRO A 20 -1.85 19.41 13.23
C PRO A 20 -3.10 18.82 12.59
N ASP A 21 -4.22 19.56 12.59
CA ASP A 21 -5.48 19.11 12.01
C ASP A 21 -5.38 18.99 10.49
N LYS A 22 -4.74 19.94 9.81
CA LYS A 22 -4.47 19.85 8.35
C LYS A 22 -3.55 18.71 7.99
N ALA A 23 -2.51 18.47 8.77
CA ALA A 23 -1.60 17.36 8.54
C ALA A 23 -2.32 16.01 8.71
N ILE A 24 -3.20 15.88 9.69
CA ILE A 24 -4.04 14.68 9.90
C ILE A 24 -5.00 14.48 8.73
N ASP A 25 -5.68 15.53 8.26
CA ASP A 25 -6.59 15.46 7.12
C ASP A 25 -5.86 15.03 5.83
N LEU A 26 -4.67 15.57 5.56
CA LEU A 26 -3.84 15.21 4.41
C LEU A 26 -3.34 13.76 4.49
N ILE A 27 -2.96 13.29 5.67
CA ILE A 27 -2.57 11.89 5.91
C ILE A 27 -3.74 10.96 5.67
N ASP A 28 -4.94 11.30 6.13
CA ASP A 28 -6.16 10.51 5.91
C ASP A 28 -6.52 10.43 4.41
N GLU A 29 -6.39 11.53 3.67
CA GLU A 29 -6.62 11.56 2.22
C GLU A 29 -5.60 10.73 1.46
N ALA A 30 -4.33 10.85 1.79
CA ALA A 30 -3.26 10.07 1.18
C ALA A 30 -3.37 8.57 1.55
N ALA A 31 -3.79 8.23 2.77
CA ALA A 31 -4.12 6.86 3.17
C ALA A 31 -5.31 6.31 2.39
N SER A 32 -6.29 7.14 2.05
CA SER A 32 -7.43 6.76 1.20
C SER A 32 -6.99 6.46 -0.24
N ARG A 33 -6.09 7.28 -0.82
CA ARG A 33 -5.49 7.00 -2.14
C ARG A 33 -4.68 5.70 -2.14
N LEU A 34 -3.87 5.48 -1.11
CA LEU A 34 -3.11 4.25 -0.95
C LEU A 34 -4.03 3.01 -0.90
N ARG A 35 -5.18 3.12 -0.25
CA ARG A 35 -6.19 2.06 -0.23
C ARG A 35 -6.73 1.74 -1.64
N ILE A 36 -6.99 2.76 -2.45
CA ILE A 36 -7.43 2.61 -3.84
C ILE A 36 -6.34 1.93 -4.68
N GLU A 37 -5.08 2.35 -4.54
CA GLU A 37 -3.94 1.72 -5.24
C GLU A 37 -3.75 0.25 -4.88
N ILE A 38 -3.98 -0.12 -3.61
CA ILE A 38 -3.91 -1.53 -3.16
C ILE A 38 -5.01 -2.38 -3.76
N ASP A 39 -6.23 -1.84 -3.88
CA ASP A 39 -7.39 -2.57 -4.42
C ASP A 39 -7.39 -2.59 -5.95
N SER A 40 -6.68 -1.67 -6.60
CA SER A 40 -6.56 -1.59 -8.05
C SER A 40 -5.40 -2.42 -8.57
N MET A 41 -5.63 -3.14 -9.67
CA MET A 41 -4.57 -3.88 -10.37
C MET A 41 -3.55 -2.89 -10.96
N PRO A 42 -2.22 -3.14 -10.82
CA PRO A 42 -1.20 -2.27 -11.41
C PRO A 42 -1.37 -2.12 -12.92
N THR A 43 -1.13 -0.91 -13.43
CA THR A 43 -1.22 -0.58 -14.86
C THR A 43 -0.33 -1.49 -15.72
N GLU A 44 0.84 -1.86 -15.23
CA GLU A 44 1.77 -2.77 -15.91
C GLU A 44 1.16 -4.15 -16.18
N VAL A 45 0.41 -4.67 -15.22
CA VAL A 45 -0.32 -5.96 -15.37
C VAL A 45 -1.43 -5.81 -16.39
N ASP A 46 -2.19 -4.73 -16.35
CA ASP A 46 -3.29 -4.45 -17.29
C ASP A 46 -2.79 -4.35 -18.73
N VAL A 47 -1.66 -3.69 -18.96
CA VAL A 47 -1.03 -3.59 -20.29
C VAL A 47 -0.67 -4.96 -20.85
N VAL A 48 -0.04 -5.82 -20.05
CA VAL A 48 0.35 -7.18 -20.48
C VAL A 48 -0.88 -8.04 -20.72
N GLU A 49 -1.92 -7.94 -19.90
CA GLU A 49 -3.18 -8.68 -20.12
C GLU A 49 -3.88 -8.27 -21.41
N ARG A 50 -3.86 -7.01 -21.76
CA ARG A 50 -4.40 -6.53 -23.05
C ARG A 50 -3.61 -7.09 -24.23
N GLN A 51 -2.30 -7.14 -24.13
CA GLN A 51 -1.45 -7.77 -25.15
C GLN A 51 -1.77 -9.25 -25.30
N ILE A 52 -1.92 -9.99 -24.22
CA ILE A 52 -2.33 -11.38 -24.22
C ILE A 52 -3.68 -11.57 -24.94
N MET A 53 -4.65 -10.72 -24.62
CA MET A 53 -5.97 -10.78 -25.27
C MET A 53 -5.88 -10.57 -26.78
N GLN A 54 -5.10 -9.60 -27.24
CA GLN A 54 -4.89 -9.35 -28.68
C GLN A 54 -4.23 -10.53 -29.36
N LEU A 55 -3.20 -11.11 -28.75
CA LEU A 55 -2.51 -12.28 -29.30
C LEU A 55 -3.38 -13.55 -29.30
N GLU A 56 -4.27 -13.70 -28.32
CA GLU A 56 -5.23 -14.82 -28.31
C GLU A 56 -6.24 -14.71 -29.43
N ILE A 57 -6.70 -13.50 -29.76
CA ILE A 57 -7.58 -13.25 -30.92
C ILE A 57 -6.85 -13.59 -32.21
N GLU A 58 -5.61 -13.12 -32.37
CA GLU A 58 -4.76 -13.47 -33.55
C GLU A 58 -4.54 -14.99 -33.66
N ARG A 59 -4.28 -15.64 -32.50
CA ARG A 59 -4.12 -17.10 -32.45
C ARG A 59 -5.34 -17.86 -32.99
N GLN A 60 -6.54 -17.44 -32.61
CA GLN A 60 -7.78 -18.04 -33.08
C GLN A 60 -7.98 -17.84 -34.57
N ALA A 61 -7.61 -16.70 -35.12
CA ALA A 61 -7.63 -16.45 -36.56
C ALA A 61 -6.63 -17.33 -37.31
N LEU A 62 -5.38 -17.40 -36.84
CA LEU A 62 -4.32 -18.19 -37.45
C LEU A 62 -4.56 -19.70 -37.42
N LYS A 63 -5.26 -20.21 -36.42
CA LYS A 63 -5.63 -21.64 -36.34
C LYS A 63 -6.55 -22.09 -37.45
N LYS A 64 -7.28 -21.20 -38.07
CA LYS A 64 -8.18 -21.48 -39.20
C LYS A 64 -7.45 -21.52 -40.53
N GLU A 65 -6.24 -20.99 -40.61
CA GLU A 65 -5.43 -20.95 -41.83
C GLU A 65 -4.47 -22.13 -41.90
N LYS A 66 -4.18 -22.58 -43.14
CA LYS A 66 -3.36 -23.77 -43.38
C LYS A 66 -2.08 -23.48 -44.17
N ASP A 67 -1.83 -22.23 -44.51
CA ASP A 67 -0.63 -21.87 -45.27
C ASP A 67 0.61 -21.88 -44.34
N LYS A 68 1.76 -22.09 -44.95
CA LYS A 68 3.03 -22.24 -44.23
C LYS A 68 3.39 -20.99 -43.38
N ALA A 69 3.15 -19.80 -43.93
CA ALA A 69 3.44 -18.57 -43.25
C ALA A 69 2.60 -18.42 -41.97
N SER A 70 1.30 -18.74 -42.01
CA SER A 70 0.39 -18.72 -40.86
C SER A 70 0.78 -19.73 -39.81
N ILE A 71 1.23 -20.93 -40.21
CA ILE A 71 1.72 -21.96 -39.27
C ILE A 71 2.98 -21.47 -38.53
N GLU A 72 3.93 -20.87 -39.25
CA GLU A 72 5.14 -20.32 -38.62
C GLU A 72 4.82 -19.15 -37.69
N ARG A 73 3.92 -18.26 -38.10
CA ARG A 73 3.46 -17.17 -37.23
C ARG A 73 2.78 -17.70 -35.98
N LEU A 74 1.93 -18.73 -36.11
CA LEU A 74 1.25 -19.34 -34.97
C LEU A 74 2.24 -19.91 -33.95
N LYS A 75 3.30 -20.57 -34.38
CA LYS A 75 4.34 -21.07 -33.46
C LYS A 75 5.02 -19.96 -32.69
N LYS A 76 5.41 -18.89 -33.39
CA LYS A 76 6.02 -17.72 -32.72
C LYS A 76 5.07 -17.07 -31.73
N LEU A 77 3.82 -16.91 -32.11
CA LEU A 77 2.78 -16.31 -31.30
C LEU A 77 2.46 -17.13 -30.04
N GLU A 78 2.41 -18.45 -30.15
CA GLU A 78 2.19 -19.36 -29.03
C GLU A 78 3.33 -19.28 -28.00
N LYS A 79 4.58 -19.16 -28.47
CA LYS A 79 5.73 -18.93 -27.60
C LYS A 79 5.62 -17.57 -26.90
N GLU A 80 5.32 -16.50 -27.63
CA GLU A 80 5.14 -15.16 -27.11
C GLU A 80 4.00 -15.09 -26.05
N LEU A 81 2.89 -15.79 -26.31
CA LEU A 81 1.79 -15.93 -25.37
C LEU A 81 2.20 -16.65 -24.09
N ALA A 82 2.97 -17.73 -24.20
CA ALA A 82 3.47 -18.46 -23.03
C ALA A 82 4.37 -17.57 -22.17
N ASP A 83 5.29 -16.84 -22.78
CA ASP A 83 6.20 -15.91 -22.09
C ASP A 83 5.44 -14.77 -21.41
N LEU A 84 4.45 -14.18 -22.09
CA LEU A 84 3.62 -13.12 -21.51
C LEU A 84 2.72 -13.60 -20.36
N LYS A 85 2.17 -14.81 -20.46
CA LYS A 85 1.37 -15.41 -19.39
C LYS A 85 2.20 -15.73 -18.15
N GLU A 86 3.43 -16.17 -18.34
CA GLU A 86 4.38 -16.36 -17.25
C GLU A 86 4.71 -15.03 -16.57
N GLU A 87 5.08 -14.01 -17.35
CA GLU A 87 5.37 -12.66 -16.86
C GLU A 87 4.20 -12.08 -16.07
N VAL A 88 2.98 -12.15 -16.59
CA VAL A 88 1.80 -11.63 -15.90
C VAL A 88 1.48 -12.42 -14.63
N GLY A 89 1.71 -13.72 -14.65
CA GLY A 89 1.53 -14.58 -13.47
C GLY A 89 2.48 -14.21 -12.34
N GLU A 90 3.74 -13.96 -12.65
CA GLU A 90 4.74 -13.50 -11.68
C GLU A 90 4.40 -12.12 -11.12
N LYS A 91 4.02 -11.17 -11.96
CA LYS A 91 3.61 -9.82 -11.54
C LYS A 91 2.36 -9.85 -10.67
N LYS A 92 1.35 -10.63 -11.01
CA LYS A 92 0.14 -10.81 -10.19
C LYS A 92 0.44 -11.43 -8.84
N ALA A 93 1.28 -12.47 -8.81
CA ALA A 93 1.68 -13.11 -7.55
C ALA A 93 2.43 -12.14 -6.64
N LYS A 94 3.33 -11.33 -7.19
CA LYS A 94 4.04 -10.28 -6.46
C LYS A 94 3.09 -9.23 -5.91
N TRP A 95 2.17 -8.73 -6.74
CA TRP A 95 1.16 -7.77 -6.32
C TRP A 95 0.28 -8.31 -5.18
N GLU A 96 -0.21 -9.54 -5.29
CA GLU A 96 -1.00 -10.19 -4.24
C GLU A 96 -0.22 -10.34 -2.93
N ASN A 97 1.07 -10.67 -2.98
CA ASN A 97 1.92 -10.78 -1.82
C ASN A 97 2.16 -9.42 -1.15
N GLU A 98 2.42 -8.37 -1.93
CA GLU A 98 2.55 -7.00 -1.44
C GLU A 98 1.23 -6.53 -0.79
N LYS A 99 0.11 -6.77 -1.44
CA LYS A 99 -1.24 -6.45 -0.94
C LYS A 99 -1.53 -7.11 0.40
N LYS A 100 -1.23 -8.40 0.54
CA LYS A 100 -1.40 -9.13 1.80
C LYS A 100 -0.52 -8.58 2.91
N SER A 101 0.73 -8.27 2.61
CA SER A 101 1.67 -7.71 3.57
C SER A 101 1.22 -6.32 4.05
N ILE A 102 0.78 -5.45 3.14
CA ILE A 102 0.25 -4.12 3.47
C ILE A 102 -1.02 -4.21 4.31
N ALA A 103 -1.95 -5.12 3.98
CA ALA A 103 -3.15 -5.35 4.76
C ALA A 103 -2.82 -5.82 6.19
N ARG A 104 -1.83 -6.68 6.33
CA ARG A 104 -1.36 -7.16 7.64
C ARG A 104 -0.73 -6.04 8.47
N ILE A 105 0.09 -5.20 7.87
CA ILE A 105 0.68 -4.03 8.53
C ILE A 105 -0.41 -3.09 9.04
N ARG A 106 -1.43 -2.81 8.24
CA ARG A 106 -2.57 -1.97 8.66
C ARG A 106 -3.32 -2.56 9.84
N GLU A 107 -3.61 -3.84 9.80
CA GLU A 107 -4.27 -4.55 10.90
C GLU A 107 -3.47 -4.45 12.20
N ILE A 108 -2.15 -4.64 12.14
CA ILE A 108 -1.26 -4.50 13.29
C ILE A 108 -1.25 -3.06 13.81
N LYS A 109 -1.17 -2.06 12.93
CA LYS A 109 -1.22 -0.63 13.31
C LYS A 109 -2.55 -0.28 14.00
N GLU A 110 -3.67 -0.80 13.53
CA GLU A 110 -4.97 -0.63 14.18
C GLU A 110 -5.00 -1.26 15.59
N GLN A 111 -4.42 -2.45 15.75
CA GLN A 111 -4.31 -3.09 17.05
C GLN A 111 -3.42 -2.30 18.00
N ILE A 112 -2.32 -1.72 17.51
CA ILE A 112 -1.45 -0.83 18.28
C ILE A 112 -2.24 0.38 18.79
N GLU A 113 -3.03 1.04 17.94
CA GLU A 113 -3.84 2.18 18.35
C GLU A 113 -4.90 1.81 19.40
N LYS A 114 -5.56 0.67 19.24
CA LYS A 114 -6.50 0.14 20.26
C LYS A 114 -5.80 -0.13 21.59
N THR A 115 -4.61 -0.73 21.54
CA THR A 115 -3.82 -1.01 22.73
C THR A 115 -3.38 0.27 23.44
N LYS A 116 -2.98 1.30 22.68
CA LYS A 116 -2.67 2.64 23.25
C LYS A 116 -3.86 3.25 23.96
N GLN A 117 -5.06 3.14 23.40
CA GLN A 117 -6.28 3.61 24.06
C GLN A 117 -6.56 2.85 25.36
N MET A 118 -6.42 1.53 25.35
CA MET A 118 -6.57 0.69 26.55
C MET A 118 -5.54 1.03 27.63
N MET A 119 -4.32 1.38 27.24
CA MET A 119 -3.27 1.86 28.15
C MET A 119 -3.66 3.18 28.81
N LYS A 120 -4.21 4.13 28.04
CA LYS A 120 -4.72 5.42 28.57
C LYS A 120 -5.87 5.21 29.56
N GLU A 121 -6.77 4.28 29.29
CA GLU A 121 -7.85 3.94 30.20
C GLU A 121 -7.32 3.32 31.50
N ALA A 122 -6.41 2.36 31.39
CA ALA A 122 -5.77 1.75 32.57
C ALA A 122 -5.01 2.77 33.43
N GLU A 123 -4.37 3.76 32.79
CA GLU A 123 -3.71 4.86 33.48
C GLU A 123 -4.72 5.77 34.23
N ARG A 124 -5.85 6.11 33.60
CA ARG A 124 -6.94 6.88 34.24
C ARG A 124 -7.56 6.17 35.42
N GLU A 125 -7.71 4.85 35.32
CA GLU A 125 -8.22 3.97 36.39
C GLU A 125 -7.18 3.67 37.46
N VAL A 126 -5.95 4.17 37.30
CA VAL A 126 -4.82 3.89 38.20
C VAL A 126 -4.54 2.39 38.34
N ASN A 127 -4.83 1.64 37.26
CA ASN A 127 -4.58 0.20 37.18
C ASN A 127 -3.20 -0.08 36.59
N TYR A 128 -2.18 0.10 37.41
CA TYR A 128 -0.78 -0.06 36.97
C TYR A 128 -0.42 -1.49 36.57
N SER A 129 -1.07 -2.50 37.14
CA SER A 129 -0.87 -3.89 36.76
C SER A 129 -1.31 -4.12 35.31
N ARG A 130 -2.51 -3.65 34.96
CA ARG A 130 -3.03 -3.73 33.60
C ARG A 130 -2.22 -2.91 32.62
N LEU A 131 -1.78 -1.71 33.01
CA LEU A 131 -0.91 -0.87 32.20
C LEU A 131 0.39 -1.59 31.87
N ALA A 132 1.04 -2.20 32.83
CA ALA A 132 2.29 -2.97 32.63
C ALA A 132 2.10 -4.17 31.70
N GLU A 133 1.01 -4.93 31.84
CA GLU A 133 0.67 -6.04 30.95
C GLU A 133 0.53 -5.57 29.50
N LEU A 134 -0.18 -4.46 29.28
CA LEU A 134 -0.39 -3.90 27.95
C LEU A 134 0.91 -3.36 27.35
N GLN A 135 1.71 -2.64 28.15
CA GLN A 135 2.93 -2.01 27.68
C GLN A 135 4.04 -3.02 27.38
N TYR A 136 4.33 -3.93 28.29
CA TYR A 136 5.43 -4.87 28.17
C TYR A 136 5.06 -6.20 27.51
N GLY A 137 3.79 -6.54 27.49
CA GLY A 137 3.28 -7.73 26.83
C GLY A 137 2.72 -7.45 25.45
N GLU A 138 1.52 -6.91 25.38
CA GLU A 138 0.78 -6.75 24.14
C GLU A 138 1.44 -5.75 23.16
N MET A 139 1.83 -4.58 23.65
CA MET A 139 2.46 -3.55 22.81
C MET A 139 3.81 -4.04 22.25
N ALA A 140 4.65 -4.62 23.08
CA ALA A 140 5.94 -5.17 22.64
C ALA A 140 5.76 -6.26 21.59
N ARG A 141 4.76 -7.13 21.75
CA ARG A 141 4.40 -8.17 20.77
C ARG A 141 3.98 -7.58 19.43
N LEU A 142 3.10 -6.58 19.45
CA LEU A 142 2.61 -5.92 18.24
C LEU A 142 3.70 -5.15 17.51
N GLU A 143 4.54 -4.43 18.22
CA GLU A 143 5.70 -3.73 17.63
C GLU A 143 6.69 -4.70 16.97
N GLY A 144 6.94 -5.85 17.61
CA GLY A 144 7.75 -6.91 17.03
C GLY A 144 7.15 -7.51 15.76
N GLN A 145 5.84 -7.72 15.73
CA GLN A 145 5.13 -8.20 14.54
C GLN A 145 5.15 -7.15 13.42
N LEU A 146 4.93 -5.88 13.76
CA LEU A 146 4.99 -4.77 12.79
C LEU A 146 6.36 -4.71 12.11
N LYS A 147 7.42 -4.75 12.88
CA LYS A 147 8.79 -4.74 12.35
C LYS A 147 9.05 -5.89 11.39
N LYS A 148 8.61 -7.10 11.72
CA LYS A 148 8.76 -8.27 10.84
C LYS A 148 8.00 -8.13 9.53
N GLU A 149 6.77 -7.63 9.57
CA GLU A 149 5.98 -7.44 8.36
C GLU A 149 6.53 -6.30 7.49
N GLU A 150 7.04 -5.22 8.09
CA GLU A 150 7.70 -4.13 7.36
C GLU A 150 9.00 -4.59 6.69
N GLU A 151 9.82 -5.39 7.38
CA GLU A 151 11.01 -6.02 6.80
C GLU A 151 10.65 -6.93 5.62
N LYS A 152 9.61 -7.75 5.76
CA LYS A 152 9.10 -8.62 4.71
C LYS A 152 8.62 -7.82 3.49
N LEU A 153 7.88 -6.74 3.70
CA LEU A 153 7.42 -5.87 2.62
C LEU A 153 8.60 -5.21 1.90
N THR A 154 9.60 -4.74 2.63
CA THR A 154 10.83 -4.17 2.05
C THR A 154 11.55 -5.17 1.16
N GLU A 155 11.65 -6.43 1.58
CA GLU A 155 12.21 -7.51 0.76
C GLU A 155 11.40 -7.74 -0.54
N LEU A 156 10.08 -7.75 -0.45
CA LEU A 156 9.20 -7.92 -1.62
C LEU A 156 9.32 -6.75 -2.62
N GLN A 157 9.64 -5.56 -2.15
CA GLN A 157 9.72 -4.34 -2.98
C GLN A 157 11.12 -4.05 -3.54
N LYS A 158 12.14 -4.83 -3.20
CA LYS A 158 13.53 -4.56 -3.62
C LYS A 158 13.73 -4.51 -5.13
N SER A 159 13.05 -5.35 -5.89
CA SER A 159 13.25 -5.46 -7.34
C SER A 159 12.40 -4.45 -8.12
N GLU A 160 11.17 -4.28 -7.73
CA GLU A 160 10.20 -3.40 -8.40
C GLU A 160 9.07 -3.06 -7.43
N LYS A 161 8.88 -1.77 -7.17
CA LYS A 161 7.82 -1.31 -6.27
C LYS A 161 6.50 -1.21 -7.04
N MET A 162 5.54 -2.08 -6.75
CA MET A 162 4.22 -2.07 -7.36
C MET A 162 3.18 -1.25 -6.59
N LEU A 163 3.29 -1.22 -5.26
CA LEU A 163 2.39 -0.52 -4.36
C LEU A 163 3.18 0.36 -3.40
N LYS A 164 2.62 1.49 -3.04
CA LYS A 164 3.13 2.31 -1.94
C LYS A 164 2.53 1.83 -0.62
N GLU A 165 3.38 1.56 0.35
CA GLU A 165 2.94 1.17 1.70
C GLU A 165 2.65 2.39 2.57
N GLU A 166 3.54 3.36 2.53
CA GLU A 166 3.45 4.57 3.35
C GLU A 166 3.11 5.80 2.50
N VAL A 167 2.52 6.77 3.17
CA VAL A 167 2.26 8.09 2.62
C VAL A 167 3.54 8.90 2.73
N ASP A 168 4.19 9.15 1.61
CA ASP A 168 5.39 9.98 1.53
C ASP A 168 5.06 11.47 1.70
N GLU A 169 6.08 12.28 2.02
CA GLU A 169 5.93 13.74 2.10
C GLU A 169 5.39 14.34 0.79
N GLU A 170 5.72 13.77 -0.34
CA GLU A 170 5.21 14.17 -1.64
C GLU A 170 3.72 13.94 -1.78
N ASP A 171 3.19 12.81 -1.25
CA ASP A 171 1.75 12.50 -1.26
C ASP A 171 0.95 13.43 -0.32
N VAL A 172 1.61 14.03 0.65
CA VAL A 172 1.00 15.01 1.58
C VAL A 172 1.06 16.43 1.01
N ALA A 173 2.00 16.73 0.11
CA ALA A 173 2.19 18.05 -0.49
C ALA A 173 1.30 18.34 -1.71
N GLU A 174 0.70 17.34 -2.36
CA GLU A 174 -0.31 17.51 -3.42
C GLU A 174 -1.70 17.82 -2.81
#